data_5f09e5aede54af661d3859f1fe9906a7
#
_entry.id   5f09e5aede54af661d3859f1fe9906a7
#
_cell.length_a   1.000
_cell.length_b   1.000
_cell.length_c   1.000
_cell.angle_alpha   90.00
_cell.angle_beta   90.00
_cell.angle_gamma   90.00
#
_symmetry.space_group_name_H-M   'P 1'
#
loop_
_entity.id
_entity.type
_entity.pdbx_description
1 polymer ?
#
loop_
_entity_poly.entity_id
_entity_poly.type
_entity_poly.pdbx_seq_one_letter_code
_entity_poly.pdbx_strand_id
1 'polypeptide(L)'
;MEKIKKLFGEIDLIWKKLIIFAILAGVYTAIMAMLPIVKDTSFSDLTVTFEVWILCGIFIIMNSKSAKDSAVKCFVFFLISQPLVYLIQDVINHSQLFITYYRYWFIWTIATIPMGFIGYYMKKDKWWGLLILTPILILLGEEFGGYLSKVIFSFPRHLLTTVFCLVTLIIYPLVIFKNKKIKLIGGIISAIIIVVMTILCFVNPPVYSTEILANGEKYQFDDSYKVYLVDKKFGELSIKYEQGIEDWMVHAEFKRAGKTEFVLESPDGKKTVFDISIQRNTYTIKEKNN
;
A
#
# COMPACT_ATOMS: atom_id res chain seq x y z
N MET A 1 -11.11 -2.97 -25.08
CA MET A 1 -10.01 -3.96 -24.98
C MET A 1 -8.88 -3.74 -25.99
N GLU A 2 -9.15 -3.47 -27.27
CA GLU A 2 -8.05 -3.23 -28.25
C GLU A 2 -7.16 -2.05 -27.91
N LYS A 3 -7.72 -0.90 -27.51
CA LYS A 3 -6.94 0.28 -27.11
C LYS A 3 -6.00 0.00 -25.92
N ILE A 4 -6.47 -0.81 -24.96
CA ILE A 4 -5.65 -1.18 -23.81
C ILE A 4 -4.52 -2.13 -24.22
N LYS A 5 -4.78 -3.07 -25.13
CA LYS A 5 -3.73 -3.97 -25.66
C LYS A 5 -2.64 -3.19 -26.40
N LYS A 6 -2.99 -2.11 -27.10
CA LYS A 6 -2.01 -1.24 -27.75
C LYS A 6 -1.06 -0.57 -26.76
N LEU A 7 -1.54 -0.21 -25.56
CA LEU A 7 -0.70 0.31 -24.48
C LEU A 7 0.32 -0.71 -23.99
N PHE A 8 -0.02 -2.01 -24.02
CA PHE A 8 0.82 -3.09 -23.48
C PHE A 8 1.51 -3.88 -24.61
N GLY A 9 2.37 -3.22 -25.42
CA GLY A 9 3.25 -3.91 -26.36
C GLY A 9 3.31 -3.34 -27.78
N GLU A 10 2.56 -2.28 -28.10
CA GLU A 10 2.57 -1.63 -29.41
C GLU A 10 3.15 -0.20 -29.38
N ILE A 11 3.60 0.28 -28.21
CA ILE A 11 4.21 1.61 -28.10
C ILE A 11 5.71 1.49 -28.33
N ASP A 12 6.24 2.26 -29.28
CA ASP A 12 7.68 2.45 -29.40
C ASP A 12 8.18 3.36 -28.28
N LEU A 13 8.60 2.74 -27.17
CA LEU A 13 9.11 3.40 -25.98
C LEU A 13 10.60 3.72 -26.18
N ILE A 14 10.89 4.75 -27.00
CA ILE A 14 12.24 5.28 -27.16
C ILE A 14 12.73 5.97 -25.89
N TRP A 15 14.04 6.14 -25.70
CA TRP A 15 14.65 6.73 -24.50
C TRP A 15 14.08 8.09 -24.14
N LYS A 16 13.86 8.98 -25.12
CA LYS A 16 13.27 10.31 -24.88
C LYS A 16 11.88 10.20 -24.23
N LYS A 17 11.02 9.31 -24.73
CA LYS A 17 9.69 9.09 -24.15
C LYS A 17 9.76 8.50 -22.74
N LEU A 18 10.71 7.56 -22.51
CA LEU A 18 10.92 6.97 -21.19
C LEU A 18 11.33 8.00 -20.15
N ILE A 19 12.30 8.86 -20.49
CA ILE A 19 12.78 9.92 -19.59
C ILE A 19 11.66 10.92 -19.27
N ILE A 20 10.90 11.36 -20.28
CA ILE A 20 9.75 12.24 -20.07
C ILE A 20 8.72 11.55 -19.16
N PHE A 21 8.42 10.28 -19.41
CA PHE A 21 7.49 9.50 -18.59
C PHE A 21 7.97 9.41 -17.14
N ALA A 22 9.26 9.14 -16.90
CA ALA A 22 9.84 9.08 -15.56
C ALA A 22 9.73 10.42 -14.81
N ILE A 23 10.06 11.52 -15.51
CA ILE A 23 9.94 12.88 -14.93
C ILE A 23 8.48 13.19 -14.60
N LEU A 24 7.56 12.96 -15.53
CA LEU A 24 6.14 13.22 -15.31
C LEU A 24 5.58 12.38 -14.17
N ALA A 25 5.94 11.09 -14.08
CA ALA A 25 5.52 10.22 -12.99
C ALA A 25 6.03 10.71 -11.62
N GLY A 26 7.32 11.06 -11.52
CA GLY A 26 7.91 11.58 -10.28
C GLY A 26 7.30 12.92 -9.85
N VAL A 27 7.18 13.88 -10.78
CA VAL A 27 6.58 15.19 -10.51
C VAL A 27 5.11 15.06 -10.12
N TYR A 28 4.34 14.27 -10.87
CA TYR A 28 2.93 14.04 -10.58
C TYR A 28 2.74 13.44 -9.17
N THR A 29 3.50 12.41 -8.83
CA THR A 29 3.43 11.78 -7.50
C THR A 29 3.81 12.77 -6.40
N ALA A 30 4.87 13.57 -6.58
CA ALA A 30 5.27 14.58 -5.61
C ALA A 30 4.17 15.62 -5.37
N ILE A 31 3.60 16.17 -6.45
CA ILE A 31 2.53 17.16 -6.36
C ILE A 31 1.30 16.58 -5.65
N MET A 32 0.85 15.39 -6.06
CA MET A 32 -0.33 14.76 -5.49
C MET A 32 -0.16 14.40 -4.01
N ALA A 33 1.05 14.03 -3.59
CA ALA A 33 1.35 13.77 -2.18
C ALA A 33 1.28 15.04 -1.29
N MET A 34 1.48 16.23 -1.88
CA MET A 34 1.49 17.51 -1.16
C MET A 34 0.15 18.25 -1.19
N LEU A 35 -0.74 17.93 -2.13
CA LEU A 35 -2.01 18.66 -2.29
C LEU A 35 -2.97 18.38 -1.13
N PRO A 36 -3.36 19.41 -0.33
CA PRO A 36 -4.27 19.19 0.81
C PRO A 36 -5.63 18.63 0.41
N ILE A 37 -6.14 19.01 -0.77
CA ILE A 37 -7.42 18.55 -1.30
C ILE A 37 -7.42 17.05 -1.66
N VAL A 38 -6.24 16.48 -1.91
CA VAL A 38 -6.08 15.06 -2.25
C VAL A 38 -5.81 14.23 -0.99
N LYS A 39 -5.28 14.88 0.06
CA LYS A 39 -5.01 14.23 1.34
C LYS A 39 -6.27 13.54 1.86
N ASP A 40 -6.12 12.32 2.35
CA ASP A 40 -7.21 11.50 2.86
C ASP A 40 -8.26 11.06 1.82
N THR A 41 -7.95 11.14 0.54
CA THR A 41 -8.75 10.59 -0.56
C THR A 41 -8.09 9.38 -1.20
N SER A 42 -8.85 8.60 -1.99
CA SER A 42 -8.28 7.51 -2.80
C SER A 42 -7.25 7.97 -3.84
N PHE A 43 -7.24 9.25 -4.21
CA PHE A 43 -6.23 9.78 -5.12
C PHE A 43 -4.85 9.87 -4.47
N SER A 44 -4.77 10.20 -3.17
CA SER A 44 -3.49 10.17 -2.47
C SER A 44 -2.94 8.75 -2.37
N ASP A 45 -3.81 7.78 -2.15
CA ASP A 45 -3.40 6.38 -2.11
C ASP A 45 -2.79 5.96 -3.47
N LEU A 46 -3.54 6.14 -4.57
CA LEU A 46 -3.10 5.74 -5.92
C LEU A 46 -1.78 6.37 -6.37
N THR A 47 -1.43 7.55 -5.90
CA THR A 47 -0.22 8.25 -6.33
C THR A 47 1.03 7.83 -5.56
N VAL A 48 0.87 7.33 -4.35
CA VAL A 48 1.99 6.98 -3.45
C VAL A 48 2.18 5.47 -3.37
N THR A 49 1.18 4.67 -3.77
CA THR A 49 1.15 3.23 -3.55
C THR A 49 1.88 2.41 -4.61
N PHE A 50 2.24 1.21 -4.21
CA PHE A 50 3.09 0.30 -4.95
C PHE A 50 2.45 -0.20 -6.26
N GLU A 51 1.12 -0.27 -6.34
CA GLU A 51 0.37 -0.82 -7.47
C GLU A 51 0.53 0.00 -8.74
N VAL A 52 0.57 1.33 -8.62
CA VAL A 52 0.79 2.21 -9.77
C VAL A 52 2.22 2.08 -10.29
N TRP A 53 3.19 1.91 -9.41
CA TRP A 53 4.57 1.67 -9.80
C TRP A 53 4.76 0.30 -10.47
N ILE A 54 4.02 -0.74 -10.03
CA ILE A 54 3.93 -2.03 -10.73
C ILE A 54 3.36 -1.82 -12.15
N LEU A 55 2.28 -1.06 -12.29
CA LEU A 55 1.70 -0.75 -13.60
C LEU A 55 2.72 -0.06 -14.52
N CYS A 56 3.45 0.93 -14.02
CA CYS A 56 4.52 1.59 -14.77
C CYS A 56 5.61 0.59 -15.19
N GLY A 57 6.04 -0.28 -14.28
CA GLY A 57 7.01 -1.33 -14.58
C GLY A 57 6.53 -2.29 -15.67
N ILE A 58 5.32 -2.82 -15.54
CA ILE A 58 4.72 -3.71 -16.55
C ILE A 58 4.57 -2.99 -17.90
N PHE A 59 4.14 -1.74 -17.91
CA PHE A 59 4.04 -0.93 -19.12
C PHE A 59 5.40 -0.82 -19.83
N ILE A 60 6.48 -0.54 -19.10
CA ILE A 60 7.84 -0.45 -19.65
C ILE A 60 8.30 -1.81 -20.17
N ILE A 61 8.11 -2.89 -19.40
CA ILE A 61 8.48 -4.26 -19.78
C ILE A 61 7.79 -4.65 -21.08
N MET A 62 6.48 -4.42 -21.17
CA MET A 62 5.69 -4.81 -22.35
C MET A 62 6.08 -4.04 -23.62
N ASN A 63 6.58 -2.80 -23.49
CA ASN A 63 6.99 -1.96 -24.61
C ASN A 63 8.52 -1.96 -24.86
N SER A 64 9.26 -2.86 -24.21
CA SER A 64 10.71 -3.02 -24.40
C SER A 64 11.03 -4.01 -25.55
N LYS A 65 12.18 -3.81 -26.22
CA LYS A 65 12.60 -4.59 -27.40
C LYS A 65 13.32 -5.91 -27.05
N SER A 66 13.98 -5.94 -25.89
CA SER A 66 14.72 -7.13 -25.40
C SER A 66 14.71 -7.17 -23.87
N ALA A 67 15.12 -8.31 -23.29
CA ALA A 67 15.23 -8.44 -21.84
C ALA A 67 16.23 -7.45 -21.24
N LYS A 68 17.35 -7.20 -21.91
CA LYS A 68 18.34 -6.19 -21.50
C LYS A 68 17.77 -4.78 -21.60
N ASP A 69 17.07 -4.46 -22.69
CA ASP A 69 16.40 -3.17 -22.88
C ASP A 69 15.35 -2.93 -21.79
N SER A 70 14.58 -3.95 -21.44
CA SER A 70 13.59 -3.91 -20.37
C SER A 70 14.23 -3.65 -18.99
N ALA A 71 15.29 -4.39 -18.65
CA ALA A 71 16.02 -4.22 -17.41
C ALA A 71 16.56 -2.80 -17.24
N VAL A 72 17.25 -2.29 -18.26
CA VAL A 72 17.85 -0.95 -18.21
C VAL A 72 16.77 0.13 -18.20
N LYS A 73 15.71 -0.01 -18.97
CA LYS A 73 14.60 0.96 -19.00
C LYS A 73 13.84 1.02 -17.68
N CYS A 74 13.54 -0.12 -17.04
CA CYS A 74 12.95 -0.14 -15.72
C CYS A 74 13.86 0.56 -14.71
N PHE A 75 15.15 0.20 -14.67
CA PHE A 75 16.11 0.82 -13.77
C PHE A 75 16.19 2.34 -13.95
N VAL A 76 16.36 2.82 -15.19
CA VAL A 76 16.45 4.26 -15.49
C VAL A 76 15.17 5.01 -15.14
N PHE A 77 14.00 4.40 -15.40
CA PHE A 77 12.71 4.98 -15.04
C PHE A 77 12.62 5.21 -13.52
N PHE A 78 12.92 4.21 -12.70
CA PHE A 78 12.85 4.33 -11.25
C PHE A 78 13.98 5.19 -10.68
N LEU A 79 15.17 5.15 -11.29
CA LEU A 79 16.31 6.01 -10.90
C LEU A 79 16.02 7.50 -11.09
N ILE A 80 15.16 7.87 -12.04
CA ILE A 80 14.75 9.26 -12.28
C ILE A 80 13.51 9.61 -11.46
N SER A 81 12.47 8.78 -11.52
CA SER A 81 11.17 9.11 -10.94
C SER A 81 11.19 9.13 -9.41
N GLN A 82 11.84 8.16 -8.75
CA GLN A 82 11.81 8.05 -7.30
C GLN A 82 12.53 9.20 -6.57
N PRO A 83 13.73 9.62 -6.97
CA PRO A 83 14.37 10.79 -6.35
C PRO A 83 13.53 12.05 -6.50
N LEU A 84 12.91 12.26 -7.67
CA LEU A 84 12.10 13.46 -7.93
C LEU A 84 10.91 13.57 -6.96
N VAL A 85 10.29 12.46 -6.57
CA VAL A 85 9.19 12.46 -5.59
C VAL A 85 9.63 13.12 -4.28
N TYR A 86 10.78 12.73 -3.75
CA TYR A 86 11.26 13.23 -2.46
C TYR A 86 11.93 14.60 -2.57
N LEU A 87 12.77 14.82 -3.60
CA LEU A 87 13.47 16.10 -3.77
C LEU A 87 12.50 17.27 -3.95
N ILE A 88 11.41 17.08 -4.70
CA ILE A 88 10.40 18.12 -4.88
C ILE A 88 9.69 18.43 -3.55
N GLN A 89 9.34 17.39 -2.79
CA GLN A 89 8.71 17.57 -1.48
C GLN A 89 9.66 18.25 -0.48
N ASP A 90 10.94 17.88 -0.48
CA ASP A 90 11.95 18.49 0.40
C ASP A 90 12.14 19.98 0.13
N VAL A 91 12.19 20.36 -1.16
CA VAL A 91 12.32 21.77 -1.55
C VAL A 91 11.11 22.59 -1.12
N ILE A 92 9.90 22.04 -1.27
CA ILE A 92 8.66 22.79 -1.00
C ILE A 92 8.33 22.80 0.50
N ASN A 93 8.51 21.67 1.21
CA ASN A 93 8.14 21.51 2.62
C ASN A 93 9.28 21.76 3.60
N HIS A 94 10.50 22.06 3.11
CA HIS A 94 11.71 22.16 3.90
C HIS A 94 11.96 20.91 4.77
N SER A 95 11.65 19.73 4.22
CA SER A 95 11.79 18.42 4.87
C SER A 95 13.10 17.74 4.49
N GLN A 96 13.36 16.56 5.05
CA GLN A 96 14.53 15.73 4.75
C GLN A 96 14.13 14.33 4.28
N LEU A 97 13.03 14.22 3.54
CA LEU A 97 12.44 12.95 3.09
C LEU A 97 13.41 12.18 2.16
N PHE A 98 14.14 12.91 1.31
CA PHE A 98 15.10 12.28 0.41
C PHE A 98 16.19 11.52 1.18
N ILE A 99 16.82 12.14 2.18
CA ILE A 99 17.85 11.49 2.98
C ILE A 99 17.28 10.31 3.78
N THR A 100 16.06 10.46 4.30
CA THR A 100 15.42 9.47 5.17
C THR A 100 14.91 8.26 4.40
N TYR A 101 14.23 8.47 3.27
CA TYR A 101 13.49 7.41 2.60
C TYR A 101 14.12 6.92 1.31
N TYR A 102 14.83 7.76 0.55
CA TYR A 102 15.36 7.36 -0.76
C TYR A 102 16.32 6.18 -0.70
N ARG A 103 17.12 6.05 0.37
CA ARG A 103 18.03 4.90 0.53
C ARG A 103 17.28 3.55 0.52
N TYR A 104 16.06 3.49 1.06
CA TYR A 104 15.22 2.29 1.03
C TYR A 104 14.68 2.04 -0.37
N TRP A 105 14.21 3.08 -1.05
CA TRP A 105 13.71 2.99 -2.41
C TRP A 105 14.81 2.70 -3.43
N PHE A 106 16.05 3.08 -3.16
CA PHE A 106 17.19 2.78 -4.04
C PHE A 106 17.45 1.28 -4.14
N ILE A 107 17.25 0.51 -3.07
CA ILE A 107 17.34 -0.95 -3.10
C ILE A 107 16.29 -1.52 -4.06
N TRP A 108 15.06 -1.04 -4.00
CA TRP A 108 14.00 -1.40 -4.94
C TRP A 108 14.33 -0.98 -6.37
N THR A 109 14.91 0.20 -6.55
CA THR A 109 15.37 0.67 -7.87
C THR A 109 16.38 -0.30 -8.47
N ILE A 110 17.36 -0.78 -7.70
CA ILE A 110 18.30 -1.80 -8.16
C ILE A 110 17.58 -3.13 -8.46
N ALA A 111 16.63 -3.53 -7.64
CA ALA A 111 15.84 -4.74 -7.84
C ALA A 111 15.00 -4.71 -9.14
N THR A 112 14.70 -3.52 -9.67
CA THR A 112 14.00 -3.42 -10.97
C THR A 112 14.83 -3.96 -12.15
N ILE A 113 16.17 -4.07 -12.02
CA ILE A 113 17.04 -4.64 -13.06
C ILE A 113 16.68 -6.13 -13.29
N PRO A 114 16.82 -7.04 -12.31
CA PRO A 114 16.42 -8.42 -12.48
C PRO A 114 14.92 -8.57 -12.75
N MET A 115 14.06 -7.76 -12.12
CA MET A 115 12.62 -7.78 -12.36
C MET A 115 12.28 -7.44 -13.81
N GLY A 116 12.88 -6.39 -14.38
CA GLY A 116 12.68 -6.00 -15.78
C GLY A 116 13.22 -7.04 -16.75
N PHE A 117 14.38 -7.65 -16.43
CA PHE A 117 14.97 -8.70 -17.25
C PHE A 117 14.09 -9.95 -17.30
N ILE A 118 13.68 -10.46 -16.15
CA ILE A 118 12.82 -11.65 -16.03
C ILE A 118 11.42 -11.36 -16.57
N GLY A 119 10.86 -10.19 -16.21
CA GLY A 119 9.52 -9.76 -16.63
C GLY A 119 9.34 -9.67 -18.14
N TYR A 120 10.40 -9.34 -18.89
CA TYR A 120 10.34 -9.34 -20.35
C TYR A 120 9.85 -10.67 -20.93
N TYR A 121 10.15 -11.77 -20.27
CA TYR A 121 9.79 -13.09 -20.76
C TYR A 121 8.29 -13.41 -20.62
N MET A 122 7.51 -12.64 -19.88
CA MET A 122 6.04 -12.74 -19.88
C MET A 122 5.47 -12.58 -21.30
N LYS A 123 6.12 -11.77 -22.16
CA LYS A 123 5.70 -11.53 -23.56
C LYS A 123 5.76 -12.78 -24.43
N LYS A 124 6.48 -13.82 -24.01
CA LYS A 124 6.69 -15.01 -24.84
C LYS A 124 5.48 -15.94 -24.91
N ASP A 125 4.36 -15.58 -24.27
CA ASP A 125 3.06 -16.25 -24.39
C ASP A 125 3.13 -17.76 -24.10
N LYS A 126 3.93 -18.13 -23.10
CA LYS A 126 4.12 -19.52 -22.63
C LYS A 126 3.68 -19.64 -21.18
N TRP A 127 3.43 -20.87 -20.74
CA TRP A 127 2.98 -21.15 -19.38
C TRP A 127 3.92 -20.60 -18.28
N TRP A 128 5.23 -20.62 -18.50
CA TRP A 128 6.19 -20.02 -17.54
C TRP A 128 6.14 -18.49 -17.52
N GLY A 129 5.62 -17.83 -18.55
CA GLY A 129 5.30 -16.41 -18.49
C GLY A 129 4.21 -16.13 -17.45
N LEU A 130 3.26 -17.05 -17.26
CA LEU A 130 2.26 -16.96 -16.21
C LEU A 130 2.89 -17.14 -14.82
N LEU A 131 3.89 -18.04 -14.67
CA LEU A 131 4.65 -18.14 -13.42
C LEU A 131 5.36 -16.83 -13.05
N ILE A 132 5.87 -16.09 -14.03
CA ILE A 132 6.48 -14.77 -13.78
C ILE A 132 5.43 -13.73 -13.37
N LEU A 133 4.23 -13.80 -13.93
CA LEU A 133 3.14 -12.88 -13.59
C LEU A 133 2.50 -13.20 -12.22
N THR A 134 2.46 -14.47 -11.83
CA THR A 134 1.74 -14.90 -10.60
C THR A 134 2.18 -14.19 -9.33
N PRO A 135 3.46 -13.99 -9.02
CA PRO A 135 3.89 -13.22 -7.85
C PRO A 135 3.33 -11.78 -7.85
N ILE A 136 3.28 -11.16 -9.03
CA ILE A 136 2.71 -9.80 -9.18
C ILE A 136 1.21 -9.82 -8.89
N LEU A 137 0.48 -10.84 -9.38
CA LEU A 137 -0.95 -10.99 -9.08
C LEU A 137 -1.20 -11.23 -7.58
N ILE A 138 -0.32 -11.97 -6.90
CA ILE A 138 -0.41 -12.19 -5.45
C ILE A 138 -0.21 -10.87 -4.71
N LEU A 139 0.84 -10.11 -5.02
CA LEU A 139 1.07 -8.79 -4.41
C LEU A 139 -0.11 -7.85 -4.62
N LEU A 140 -0.63 -7.75 -5.85
CA LEU A 140 -1.82 -6.94 -6.13
C LEU A 140 -3.06 -7.46 -5.40
N GLY A 141 -3.16 -8.76 -5.16
CA GLY A 141 -4.21 -9.38 -4.37
C GLY A 141 -4.15 -9.00 -2.90
N GLU A 142 -2.96 -8.98 -2.31
CA GLU A 142 -2.73 -8.52 -0.94
C GLU A 142 -3.13 -7.05 -0.78
N GLU A 143 -2.71 -6.19 -1.70
CA GLU A 143 -3.11 -4.78 -1.72
C GLU A 143 -4.62 -4.62 -1.90
N PHE A 144 -5.22 -5.38 -2.83
CA PHE A 144 -6.69 -5.42 -3.00
C PHE A 144 -7.39 -5.78 -1.69
N GLY A 145 -6.94 -6.83 -1.00
CA GLY A 145 -7.50 -7.24 0.29
C GLY A 145 -7.33 -6.17 1.38
N GLY A 146 -6.15 -5.56 1.44
CA GLY A 146 -5.84 -4.47 2.36
C GLY A 146 -6.76 -3.26 2.16
N TYR A 147 -6.89 -2.77 0.91
CA TYR A 147 -7.76 -1.62 0.61
C TYR A 147 -9.24 -1.97 0.71
N LEU A 148 -9.66 -3.18 0.32
CA LEU A 148 -11.05 -3.61 0.49
C LEU A 148 -11.48 -3.56 1.96
N SER A 149 -10.62 -4.03 2.87
CA SER A 149 -10.92 -3.96 4.29
C SER A 149 -11.01 -2.51 4.80
N LYS A 150 -10.16 -1.60 4.32
CA LYS A 150 -10.22 -0.17 4.64
C LYS A 150 -11.50 0.49 4.11
N VAL A 151 -11.92 0.16 2.87
CA VAL A 151 -13.16 0.68 2.26
C VAL A 151 -14.39 0.30 3.08
N ILE A 152 -14.47 -0.93 3.57
CA ILE A 152 -15.62 -1.40 4.36
C ILE A 152 -15.87 -0.49 5.59
N PHE A 153 -14.80 0.09 6.16
CA PHE A 153 -14.88 0.90 7.38
C PHE A 153 -14.77 2.41 7.15
N SER A 154 -14.23 2.84 5.99
CA SER A 154 -13.93 4.25 5.69
C SER A 154 -14.51 4.71 4.36
N PHE A 155 -15.62 4.11 3.92
CA PHE A 155 -16.26 4.49 2.64
C PHE A 155 -16.56 6.01 2.57
N PRO A 156 -16.28 6.68 1.45
CA PRO A 156 -15.75 6.19 0.15
C PRO A 156 -14.22 6.21 0.02
N ARG A 157 -13.47 6.52 1.09
CA ARG A 157 -12.01 6.52 1.09
C ARG A 157 -11.50 5.14 0.68
N HIS A 158 -10.41 5.06 -0.05
CA HIS A 158 -9.78 3.85 -0.60
C HIS A 158 -10.57 3.11 -1.69
N LEU A 159 -11.80 3.54 -2.04
CA LEU A 159 -12.63 2.85 -3.04
C LEU A 159 -11.94 2.81 -4.41
N LEU A 160 -11.39 3.93 -4.88
CA LEU A 160 -10.75 4.02 -6.20
C LEU A 160 -9.52 3.11 -6.25
N THR A 161 -8.74 3.03 -5.17
CA THR A 161 -7.57 2.16 -5.07
C THR A 161 -7.97 0.69 -5.09
N THR A 162 -9.02 0.33 -4.35
CA THR A 162 -9.59 -1.03 -4.37
C THR A 162 -10.03 -1.43 -5.77
N VAL A 163 -10.75 -0.54 -6.46
CA VAL A 163 -11.20 -0.76 -7.85
C VAL A 163 -10.00 -0.85 -8.80
N PHE A 164 -8.97 -0.03 -8.62
CA PHE A 164 -7.75 -0.09 -9.42
C PHE A 164 -7.04 -1.44 -9.27
N CYS A 165 -6.85 -1.94 -8.05
CA CYS A 165 -6.28 -3.26 -7.80
C CYS A 165 -7.12 -4.38 -8.43
N LEU A 166 -8.44 -4.33 -8.27
CA LEU A 166 -9.37 -5.30 -8.88
C LEU A 166 -9.25 -5.31 -10.41
N VAL A 167 -9.27 -4.12 -11.01
CA VAL A 167 -9.18 -3.95 -12.48
C VAL A 167 -7.83 -4.45 -13.01
N THR A 168 -6.73 -4.15 -12.33
CA THR A 168 -5.39 -4.62 -12.75
C THR A 168 -5.24 -6.13 -12.60
N LEU A 169 -5.75 -6.74 -11.55
CA LEU A 169 -5.81 -8.20 -11.38
C LEU A 169 -6.51 -8.90 -12.55
N ILE A 170 -7.61 -8.32 -13.05
CA ILE A 170 -8.36 -8.88 -14.17
C ILE A 170 -7.67 -8.60 -15.51
N ILE A 171 -7.17 -7.38 -15.71
CA ILE A 171 -6.66 -6.93 -17.01
C ILE A 171 -5.29 -7.57 -17.35
N TYR A 172 -4.39 -7.74 -16.39
CA TYR A 172 -3.04 -8.20 -16.70
C TYR A 172 -3.00 -9.55 -17.41
N PRO A 173 -3.65 -10.63 -16.97
CA PRO A 173 -3.66 -11.88 -17.71
C PRO A 173 -4.28 -11.74 -19.12
N LEU A 174 -5.30 -10.87 -19.24
CA LEU A 174 -6.04 -10.70 -20.50
C LEU A 174 -5.26 -9.91 -21.57
N VAL A 175 -4.36 -9.03 -21.12
CA VAL A 175 -3.63 -8.11 -22.02
C VAL A 175 -2.23 -8.61 -22.33
N ILE A 176 -1.52 -9.16 -21.32
CA ILE A 176 -0.15 -9.63 -21.46
C ILE A 176 -0.07 -10.85 -22.40
N PHE A 177 -0.97 -11.81 -22.24
CA PHE A 177 -0.96 -13.04 -23.04
C PHE A 177 -1.85 -12.93 -24.29
N LYS A 178 -1.46 -13.61 -25.38
CA LYS A 178 -2.25 -13.76 -26.60
C LYS A 178 -2.98 -15.09 -26.63
N ASN A 179 -2.36 -16.15 -26.13
CA ASN A 179 -2.89 -17.51 -26.10
C ASN A 179 -4.14 -17.59 -25.20
N LYS A 180 -5.27 -18.06 -25.77
CA LYS A 180 -6.55 -18.15 -25.06
C LYS A 180 -6.50 -19.05 -23.82
N LYS A 181 -5.76 -20.17 -23.86
CA LYS A 181 -5.63 -21.09 -22.72
C LYS A 181 -4.88 -20.43 -21.56
N ILE A 182 -3.78 -19.72 -21.86
CA ILE A 182 -2.98 -19.02 -20.83
C ILE A 182 -3.79 -17.87 -20.21
N LYS A 183 -4.54 -17.13 -21.04
CA LYS A 183 -5.48 -16.10 -20.53
C LYS A 183 -6.52 -16.67 -19.59
N LEU A 184 -7.12 -17.79 -19.95
CA LEU A 184 -8.12 -18.45 -19.14
C LEU A 184 -7.54 -18.88 -17.80
N ILE A 185 -6.38 -19.55 -17.80
CA ILE A 185 -5.70 -19.98 -16.56
C ILE A 185 -5.31 -18.77 -15.73
N GLY A 186 -4.74 -17.72 -16.34
CA GLY A 186 -4.40 -16.48 -15.63
C GLY A 186 -5.63 -15.78 -15.03
N GLY A 187 -6.75 -15.77 -15.77
CA GLY A 187 -8.03 -15.24 -15.27
C GLY A 187 -8.57 -16.06 -14.09
N ILE A 188 -8.44 -17.39 -14.14
CA ILE A 188 -8.82 -18.27 -13.01
C ILE A 188 -7.95 -17.99 -11.78
N ILE A 189 -6.63 -17.85 -11.96
CA ILE A 189 -5.71 -17.51 -10.85
C ILE A 189 -6.13 -16.16 -10.24
N SER A 190 -6.37 -15.13 -11.06
CA SER A 190 -6.83 -13.83 -10.56
C SER A 190 -8.17 -13.94 -9.83
N ALA A 191 -9.12 -14.72 -10.35
CA ALA A 191 -10.42 -14.94 -9.71
C ALA A 191 -10.26 -15.63 -8.34
N ILE A 192 -9.41 -16.65 -8.25
CA ILE A 192 -9.10 -17.33 -6.97
C ILE A 192 -8.50 -16.34 -5.99
N ILE A 193 -7.51 -15.53 -6.40
CA ILE A 193 -6.89 -14.52 -5.55
C ILE A 193 -7.95 -13.53 -5.03
N ILE A 194 -8.78 -12.99 -5.91
CA ILE A 194 -9.86 -12.05 -5.53
C ILE A 194 -10.82 -12.68 -4.51
N VAL A 195 -11.27 -13.90 -4.77
CA VAL A 195 -12.20 -14.61 -3.86
C VAL A 195 -11.53 -14.88 -2.51
N VAL A 196 -10.30 -15.40 -2.50
CA VAL A 196 -9.56 -15.70 -1.27
C VAL A 196 -9.34 -14.41 -0.47
N MET A 197 -8.85 -13.34 -1.09
CA MET A 197 -8.62 -12.07 -0.39
C MET A 197 -9.91 -11.44 0.12
N THR A 198 -11.01 -11.55 -0.64
CA THR A 198 -12.33 -11.11 -0.17
C THR A 198 -12.78 -11.92 1.04
N ILE A 199 -12.68 -13.25 1.01
CA ILE A 199 -13.03 -14.10 2.16
C ILE A 199 -12.17 -13.75 3.37
N LEU A 200 -10.85 -13.62 3.20
CA LEU A 200 -9.93 -13.24 4.27
C LEU A 200 -10.28 -11.88 4.88
N CYS A 201 -10.83 -10.94 4.10
CA CYS A 201 -11.33 -9.67 4.63
C CYS A 201 -12.42 -9.82 5.69
N PHE A 202 -13.26 -10.85 5.59
CA PHE A 202 -14.39 -11.04 6.50
C PHE A 202 -14.13 -12.09 7.59
N VAL A 203 -13.22 -13.03 7.36
CA VAL A 203 -13.00 -14.19 8.23
C VAL A 203 -11.81 -13.98 9.17
N ASN A 204 -10.71 -13.39 8.71
CA ASN A 204 -9.54 -13.22 9.55
C ASN A 204 -9.75 -12.11 10.59
N PRO A 205 -9.49 -12.40 11.87
CA PRO A 205 -9.46 -11.34 12.88
C PRO A 205 -8.34 -10.34 12.54
N PRO A 206 -8.49 -9.05 12.85
CA PRO A 206 -7.39 -8.12 12.76
C PRO A 206 -6.33 -8.52 13.79
N VAL A 207 -5.10 -8.62 13.31
CA VAL A 207 -3.92 -8.68 14.18
C VAL A 207 -3.04 -7.53 13.76
N TYR A 208 -3.07 -6.46 14.50
CA TYR A 208 -2.22 -5.29 14.27
C TYR A 208 -1.92 -4.55 15.56
N SER A 209 -0.78 -3.88 15.54
CA SER A 209 -0.32 -3.02 16.63
C SER A 209 -0.42 -1.56 16.23
N THR A 210 -0.81 -0.73 17.16
CA THR A 210 -0.95 0.72 16.93
C THR A 210 -0.93 1.47 18.26
N GLU A 211 -0.58 2.75 18.21
CA GLU A 211 -0.75 3.68 19.32
C GLU A 211 -2.19 4.19 19.31
N ILE A 212 -2.86 4.13 20.48
CA ILE A 212 -4.28 4.48 20.58
C ILE A 212 -4.55 5.73 21.41
N LEU A 213 -3.63 6.11 22.28
CA LEU A 213 -3.74 7.32 23.10
C LEU A 213 -2.34 7.86 23.36
N ALA A 214 -2.16 9.15 23.18
CA ALA A 214 -0.93 9.87 23.51
C ALA A 214 -1.18 10.81 24.69
N ASN A 215 -0.12 11.16 25.41
CA ASN A 215 -0.15 12.27 26.32
C ASN A 215 -0.55 13.57 25.61
N GLY A 216 -1.16 14.47 26.33
CA GLY A 216 -1.57 15.76 25.82
C GLY A 216 -2.25 16.60 26.92
N GLU A 217 -2.85 17.72 26.53
CA GLU A 217 -3.52 18.62 27.48
C GLU A 217 -4.63 17.94 28.27
N LYS A 218 -5.29 16.93 27.71
CA LYS A 218 -6.44 16.26 28.31
C LYS A 218 -6.09 15.04 29.17
N TYR A 219 -5.06 14.30 28.80
CA TYR A 219 -4.65 13.06 29.46
C TYR A 219 -3.15 13.11 29.71
N GLN A 220 -2.75 13.02 30.98
CA GLN A 220 -1.36 12.88 31.38
C GLN A 220 -1.20 11.55 32.10
N PHE A 221 -0.30 10.70 31.58
CA PHE A 221 -0.01 9.37 32.12
C PHE A 221 1.45 9.00 31.87
N ASP A 222 1.95 8.08 32.67
CA ASP A 222 3.29 7.52 32.61
C ASP A 222 3.23 6.00 32.91
N ASP A 223 4.37 5.39 33.16
CA ASP A 223 4.51 3.96 33.47
C ASP A 223 3.86 3.53 34.79
N SER A 224 3.50 4.49 35.68
CA SER A 224 2.78 4.22 36.93
C SER A 224 1.29 3.92 36.71
N TYR A 225 0.74 4.31 35.54
CA TYR A 225 -0.65 4.06 35.18
C TYR A 225 -0.84 2.62 34.70
N LYS A 226 -2.05 2.11 34.86
CA LYS A 226 -2.46 0.82 34.30
C LYS A 226 -3.43 1.03 33.16
N VAL A 227 -3.24 0.28 32.08
CA VAL A 227 -4.15 0.28 30.94
C VAL A 227 -4.54 -1.15 30.59
N TYR A 228 -5.82 -1.37 30.32
CA TYR A 228 -6.31 -2.70 29.94
C TYR A 228 -7.63 -2.63 29.17
N LEU A 229 -7.85 -3.61 28.30
CA LEU A 229 -9.16 -3.85 27.69
C LEU A 229 -10.06 -4.57 28.69
N VAL A 230 -11.33 -4.17 28.77
CA VAL A 230 -12.34 -4.84 29.61
C VAL A 230 -12.53 -6.29 29.13
N ASP A 231 -12.55 -6.51 27.82
CA ASP A 231 -12.61 -7.85 27.23
C ASP A 231 -11.27 -8.18 26.56
N LYS A 232 -10.46 -8.98 27.23
CA LYS A 232 -9.12 -9.38 26.79
C LYS A 232 -9.09 -10.18 25.48
N LYS A 233 -10.23 -10.71 25.02
CA LYS A 233 -10.28 -11.43 23.72
C LYS A 233 -9.98 -10.51 22.54
N PHE A 234 -10.13 -9.18 22.67
CA PHE A 234 -9.88 -8.22 21.63
C PHE A 234 -8.40 -7.82 21.50
N GLY A 235 -7.57 -8.09 22.50
CA GLY A 235 -6.15 -7.76 22.45
C GLY A 235 -5.57 -7.43 23.82
N GLU A 236 -4.40 -6.79 23.78
CA GLU A 236 -3.65 -6.36 24.95
C GLU A 236 -3.25 -4.89 24.80
N LEU A 237 -3.19 -4.17 25.91
CA LEU A 237 -2.72 -2.79 25.97
C LEU A 237 -1.50 -2.67 26.88
N SER A 238 -0.59 -1.77 26.52
CA SER A 238 0.58 -1.43 27.34
C SER A 238 0.89 0.06 27.22
N ILE A 239 1.49 0.63 28.24
CA ILE A 239 2.01 2.00 28.20
C ILE A 239 3.50 1.89 27.84
N LYS A 240 3.96 2.64 26.83
CA LYS A 240 5.34 2.65 26.39
C LYS A 240 5.82 4.10 26.17
N TYR A 241 7.08 4.34 26.48
CA TYR A 241 7.73 5.60 26.14
C TYR A 241 8.25 5.54 24.71
N GLU A 242 7.79 6.45 23.85
CA GLU A 242 8.18 6.52 22.46
C GLU A 242 9.28 7.55 22.28
N GLN A 243 10.50 7.09 22.01
CA GLN A 243 11.68 7.94 21.88
C GLN A 243 11.59 8.96 20.74
N GLY A 244 10.83 8.65 19.69
CA GLY A 244 10.69 9.51 18.50
C GLY A 244 9.88 10.79 18.75
N ILE A 245 9.01 10.76 19.74
CA ILE A 245 8.16 11.91 20.16
C ILE A 245 8.43 12.34 21.60
N GLU A 246 9.37 11.65 22.28
CA GLU A 246 9.79 11.93 23.66
C GLU A 246 8.61 11.96 24.66
N ASP A 247 7.64 11.03 24.46
CA ASP A 247 6.43 11.03 25.30
C ASP A 247 5.87 9.61 25.49
N TRP A 248 4.95 9.47 26.48
CA TRP A 248 4.27 8.20 26.80
C TRP A 248 3.06 8.00 25.90
N MET A 249 2.89 6.76 25.41
CA MET A 249 1.76 6.36 24.58
C MET A 249 1.13 5.06 25.06
N VAL A 250 -0.17 4.93 24.86
CA VAL A 250 -0.86 3.65 25.01
C VAL A 250 -0.73 2.88 23.70
N HIS A 251 0.03 1.81 23.75
CA HIS A 251 0.22 0.86 22.66
C HIS A 251 -0.80 -0.28 22.77
N ALA A 252 -1.46 -0.60 21.65
CA ALA A 252 -2.45 -1.65 21.55
C ALA A 252 -1.97 -2.74 20.58
N GLU A 253 -2.15 -4.00 20.99
CA GLU A 253 -2.01 -5.17 20.13
C GLU A 253 -3.38 -5.82 19.98
N PHE A 254 -4.08 -5.50 18.88
CA PHE A 254 -5.41 -6.02 18.65
C PHE A 254 -5.37 -7.41 18.01
N LYS A 255 -6.16 -8.32 18.57
CA LYS A 255 -6.26 -9.72 18.11
C LYS A 255 -7.59 -10.02 17.43
N ARG A 256 -8.58 -9.11 17.55
CA ARG A 256 -9.92 -9.32 17.01
C ARG A 256 -10.65 -8.00 16.79
N ALA A 257 -11.47 -7.92 15.72
CA ALA A 257 -12.40 -6.82 15.49
C ALA A 257 -13.62 -6.91 16.40
N GLY A 258 -14.16 -5.77 16.77
CA GLY A 258 -15.38 -5.66 17.56
C GLY A 258 -15.40 -4.41 18.42
N LYS A 259 -16.39 -4.34 19.32
CA LYS A 259 -16.54 -3.22 20.25
C LYS A 259 -16.25 -3.70 21.66
N THR A 260 -15.48 -2.93 22.40
CA THR A 260 -15.18 -3.14 23.80
C THR A 260 -14.90 -1.80 24.47
N GLU A 261 -14.56 -1.84 25.74
CA GLU A 261 -14.08 -0.68 26.49
C GLU A 261 -12.61 -0.89 26.86
N PHE A 262 -11.86 0.20 27.00
CA PHE A 262 -10.59 0.16 27.69
C PHE A 262 -10.56 1.16 28.84
N VAL A 263 -9.78 0.85 29.85
CA VAL A 263 -9.67 1.62 31.07
C VAL A 263 -8.23 2.08 31.21
N LEU A 264 -8.08 3.39 31.46
CA LEU A 264 -6.84 4.00 31.92
C LEU A 264 -7.03 4.28 33.44
N GLU A 265 -6.24 3.62 34.26
CA GLU A 265 -6.33 3.70 35.72
C GLU A 265 -5.07 4.37 36.29
N SER A 266 -5.25 5.49 36.94
CA SER A 266 -4.17 6.22 37.60
C SER A 266 -3.71 5.56 38.93
N PRO A 267 -2.53 5.89 39.45
CA PRO A 267 -1.99 5.29 40.67
C PRO A 267 -2.88 5.51 41.90
N ASP A 268 -3.66 6.59 41.95
CA ASP A 268 -4.64 6.91 43.00
C ASP A 268 -5.98 6.15 42.84
N GLY A 269 -6.09 5.30 41.82
CA GLY A 269 -7.27 4.46 41.56
C GLY A 269 -8.38 5.13 40.78
N LYS A 270 -8.18 6.34 40.26
CA LYS A 270 -9.15 7.00 39.36
C LYS A 270 -9.15 6.32 37.99
N LYS A 271 -10.34 6.02 37.48
CA LYS A 271 -10.53 5.32 36.22
C LYS A 271 -11.13 6.24 35.17
N THR A 272 -10.49 6.31 34.01
CA THR A 272 -11.07 6.91 32.81
C THR A 272 -11.41 5.79 31.84
N VAL A 273 -12.67 5.73 31.41
CA VAL A 273 -13.20 4.66 30.55
C VAL A 273 -13.42 5.19 29.15
N PHE A 274 -13.02 4.41 28.17
CA PHE A 274 -13.17 4.73 26.75
C PHE A 274 -13.90 3.59 26.03
N ASP A 275 -14.89 3.93 25.23
CA ASP A 275 -15.43 3.04 24.22
C ASP A 275 -14.44 2.91 23.07
N ILE A 276 -14.10 1.69 22.69
CA ILE A 276 -13.26 1.44 21.53
C ILE A 276 -13.97 0.50 20.55
N SER A 277 -14.02 0.93 19.29
CA SER A 277 -14.48 0.10 18.17
C SER A 277 -13.26 -0.28 17.33
N ILE A 278 -12.85 -1.54 17.43
CA ILE A 278 -11.71 -2.11 16.73
C ILE A 278 -12.20 -2.64 15.39
N GLN A 279 -11.64 -2.12 14.32
CA GLN A 279 -11.91 -2.53 12.96
C GLN A 279 -10.68 -3.26 12.42
N ARG A 280 -10.73 -3.81 11.22
CA ARG A 280 -9.66 -4.68 10.72
C ARG A 280 -8.29 -3.99 10.62
N ASN A 281 -8.24 -2.71 10.21
CA ASN A 281 -7.01 -1.94 10.03
C ASN A 281 -7.09 -0.54 10.63
N THR A 282 -8.10 -0.29 11.46
CA THR A 282 -8.32 1.00 12.11
C THR A 282 -9.14 0.82 13.38
N TYR A 283 -9.23 1.86 14.17
CA TYR A 283 -10.04 1.89 15.38
C TYR A 283 -10.65 3.28 15.55
N THR A 284 -11.68 3.36 16.37
CA THR A 284 -12.24 4.61 16.84
C THR A 284 -12.38 4.58 18.36
N ILE A 285 -12.02 5.68 19.01
CA ILE A 285 -12.09 5.83 20.46
C ILE A 285 -13.02 6.99 20.79
N LYS A 286 -13.80 6.80 21.82
CA LYS A 286 -14.63 7.85 22.41
C LYS A 286 -14.59 7.72 23.92
N GLU A 287 -14.26 8.81 24.63
CA GLU A 287 -14.36 8.84 26.08
C GLU A 287 -15.80 8.68 26.51
N LYS A 288 -16.02 7.81 27.48
CA LYS A 288 -17.33 7.59 28.09
C LYS A 288 -17.54 8.67 29.17
N ASN A 289 -18.35 9.67 28.86
CA ASN A 289 -18.74 10.66 29.83
C ASN A 289 -19.54 9.97 30.96
N ASN A 290 -19.02 9.96 32.15
CA ASN A 290 -19.75 9.55 33.35
C ASN A 290 -20.82 10.56 33.74
#